data_a87d0018fc702a09774db8add56d1885
#
_entry.id   a87d0018fc702a09774db8add56d1885
#
_cell.length_a   1.000
_cell.length_b   1.000
_cell.length_c   1.000
_cell.angle_alpha   90.00
_cell.angle_beta   90.00
_cell.angle_gamma   90.00
#
_symmetry.space_group_name_H-M   'P 1'
#
loop_
_entity.id
_entity.type
_entity.pdbx_description
1 polymer ?
#
loop_
_entity_poly.entity_id
_entity_poly.type
_entity_poly.pdbx_seq_one_letter_code
_entity_poly.pdbx_strand_id
1 'polypeptide(L)'
;MRKVLYIVNQGLISSNANGGASVYYSHLELLYKAGFQIDVLAVEWSDRDVFNIDDYKEINQFVSEIKTYKIKSKTPKKGFNRLYKAIFKPEEFEYYFLNNDNKKYLQKLIDETNIDFIFGDWRWAGIWACFSDLKVPVIYGHHDWEYKLAKLRKKRNLLQKFHTFQKKRVEFRLIKKVAGSVSGSFTETKEIETISAKKALYLPTTYKEITPDLSANNIPNIVHLGGMGTTANRLGLERFLDVCWSDISKKNPSVKLIVIGSLKQVTPTLSEKLKHKNIVCKGFVKDLQEVLHPQDIHIIPWEFNTGTRTRIPVILNYEQVLVATKASVKAFPEFVDSKNVILCDNLQSMALKVNELLQNVTSLETISKAGKQTFLNHFTVDKNLVKFKNFIQKIL
;
A
#
# COMPACT_ATOMS: atom_id res chain seq x y z
N MET A 1 4.39 -29.73 -7.34
CA MET A 1 4.30 -28.25 -7.28
C MET A 1 4.15 -27.87 -5.82
N ARG A 2 4.94 -26.90 -5.29
CA ARG A 2 4.81 -26.49 -3.89
C ARG A 2 3.51 -25.71 -3.67
N LYS A 3 2.91 -25.90 -2.49
CA LYS A 3 1.59 -25.35 -2.14
C LYS A 3 1.73 -24.26 -1.07
N VAL A 4 1.13 -23.10 -1.31
CA VAL A 4 1.12 -21.97 -0.37
C VAL A 4 -0.28 -21.72 0.17
N LEU A 5 -0.37 -21.47 1.48
CA LEU A 5 -1.56 -20.86 2.08
C LEU A 5 -1.36 -19.35 2.13
N TYR A 6 -2.11 -18.63 1.31
CA TYR A 6 -2.11 -17.17 1.30
C TYR A 6 -3.18 -16.64 2.26
N ILE A 7 -2.75 -16.04 3.36
CA ILE A 7 -3.66 -15.50 4.37
C ILE A 7 -3.80 -13.99 4.16
N VAL A 8 -5.02 -13.54 3.98
CA VAL A 8 -5.34 -12.14 3.68
C VAL A 8 -6.57 -11.67 4.44
N ASN A 9 -6.70 -10.36 4.61
CA ASN A 9 -7.96 -9.78 5.06
C ASN A 9 -9.07 -10.05 4.06
N GLN A 10 -10.28 -10.23 4.57
CA GLN A 10 -11.44 -10.13 3.74
C GLN A 10 -11.56 -8.75 3.11
N GLY A 11 -12.01 -8.72 1.87
CA GLY A 11 -12.22 -7.52 1.08
C GLY A 11 -11.73 -7.69 -0.36
N LEU A 12 -12.02 -6.71 -1.18
CA LEU A 12 -11.74 -6.75 -2.61
C LEU A 12 -10.25 -6.93 -2.91
N ILE A 13 -9.94 -7.94 -3.72
CA ILE A 13 -8.61 -8.17 -4.31
C ILE A 13 -8.73 -7.94 -5.82
N SER A 14 -8.11 -6.87 -6.28
CA SER A 14 -8.25 -6.42 -7.67
C SER A 14 -7.00 -5.67 -8.11
N SER A 15 -6.70 -5.73 -9.39
CA SER A 15 -5.57 -5.03 -10.00
C SER A 15 -5.68 -3.50 -9.91
N ASN A 16 -6.90 -2.94 -9.85
CA ASN A 16 -7.15 -1.50 -10.05
C ASN A 16 -7.99 -0.82 -8.96
N ALA A 17 -8.61 -1.56 -8.01
CA ALA A 17 -9.66 -0.96 -7.16
C ALA A 17 -9.13 0.04 -6.13
N ASN A 18 -8.06 -0.31 -5.42
CA ASN A 18 -7.40 0.54 -4.42
C ASN A 18 -6.02 -0.01 -4.09
N GLY A 19 -5.21 0.79 -3.38
CA GLY A 19 -3.82 0.42 -3.12
C GLY A 19 -3.63 -0.89 -2.36
N GLY A 20 -4.49 -1.22 -1.40
CA GLY A 20 -4.42 -2.50 -0.67
C GLY A 20 -4.81 -3.68 -1.56
N ALA A 21 -5.91 -3.56 -2.29
CA ALA A 21 -6.39 -4.56 -3.24
C ALA A 21 -5.33 -4.90 -4.30
N SER A 22 -4.66 -3.88 -4.83
CA SER A 22 -3.62 -4.05 -5.85
C SER A 22 -2.36 -4.73 -5.31
N VAL A 23 -1.99 -4.51 -4.05
CA VAL A 23 -0.86 -5.22 -3.43
C VAL A 23 -1.15 -6.71 -3.33
N TYR A 24 -2.31 -7.10 -2.80
CA TYR A 24 -2.71 -8.49 -2.70
C TYR A 24 -2.77 -9.18 -4.07
N TYR A 25 -3.38 -8.52 -5.06
CA TYR A 25 -3.43 -9.01 -6.43
C TYR A 25 -2.02 -9.25 -6.99
N SER A 26 -1.12 -8.29 -6.85
CA SER A 26 0.26 -8.36 -7.32
C SER A 26 1.02 -9.55 -6.69
N HIS A 27 0.87 -9.78 -5.38
CA HIS A 27 1.51 -10.90 -4.71
C HIS A 27 0.96 -12.25 -5.16
N LEU A 28 -0.37 -12.37 -5.34
CA LEU A 28 -1.01 -13.59 -5.84
C LEU A 28 -0.58 -13.90 -7.28
N GLU A 29 -0.56 -12.90 -8.15
CA GLU A 29 -0.12 -13.07 -9.54
C GLU A 29 1.35 -13.52 -9.60
N LEU A 30 2.22 -12.95 -8.78
CA LEU A 30 3.62 -13.34 -8.70
C LEU A 30 3.81 -14.77 -8.16
N LEU A 31 3.05 -15.17 -7.13
CA LEU A 31 3.06 -16.55 -6.62
C LEU A 31 2.62 -17.54 -7.70
N TYR A 32 1.53 -17.24 -8.39
CA TYR A 32 1.01 -18.08 -9.48
C TYR A 32 2.02 -18.22 -10.63
N LYS A 33 2.57 -17.11 -11.13
CA LYS A 33 3.57 -17.11 -12.20
C LYS A 33 4.91 -17.74 -11.76
N ALA A 34 5.23 -17.71 -10.47
CA ALA A 34 6.39 -18.42 -9.92
C ALA A 34 6.19 -19.95 -9.87
N GLY A 35 4.99 -20.45 -10.14
CA GLY A 35 4.66 -21.88 -10.23
C GLY A 35 4.22 -22.49 -8.90
N PHE A 36 3.65 -21.70 -7.97
CA PHE A 36 3.06 -22.21 -6.74
C PHE A 36 1.57 -22.54 -6.94
N GLN A 37 1.08 -23.58 -6.26
CA GLN A 37 -0.32 -23.80 -6.06
C GLN A 37 -0.80 -22.96 -4.89
N ILE A 38 -1.88 -22.20 -5.05
CA ILE A 38 -2.30 -21.19 -4.08
C ILE A 38 -3.67 -21.55 -3.52
N ASP A 39 -3.76 -21.75 -2.20
CA ASP A 39 -5.01 -21.71 -1.47
C ASP A 39 -5.11 -20.37 -0.72
N VAL A 40 -6.23 -19.70 -0.82
CA VAL A 40 -6.48 -18.43 -0.13
C VAL A 40 -7.31 -18.67 1.13
N LEU A 41 -6.87 -18.12 2.24
CA LEU A 41 -7.66 -17.99 3.47
C LEU A 41 -8.04 -16.52 3.69
N ALA A 42 -9.28 -16.18 3.33
CA ALA A 42 -9.87 -14.88 3.54
C ALA A 42 -10.40 -14.77 4.98
N VAL A 43 -9.84 -13.85 5.77
CA VAL A 43 -10.09 -13.76 7.20
C VAL A 43 -10.98 -12.58 7.56
N GLU A 44 -12.11 -12.85 8.23
CA GLU A 44 -12.97 -11.85 8.85
C GLU A 44 -12.41 -11.51 10.24
N TRP A 45 -11.75 -10.37 10.37
CA TRP A 45 -11.15 -9.91 11.63
C TRP A 45 -12.14 -9.22 12.57
N SER A 46 -13.27 -8.77 12.03
CA SER A 46 -14.33 -8.11 12.78
C SER A 46 -15.70 -8.43 12.19
N ASP A 47 -16.78 -8.14 12.94
CA ASP A 47 -18.16 -8.31 12.44
C ASP A 47 -18.53 -7.32 11.31
N ARG A 48 -17.64 -6.39 10.97
CA ARG A 48 -17.82 -5.45 9.84
C ARG A 48 -17.28 -6.01 8.52
N ASP A 49 -16.42 -7.03 8.61
CA ASP A 49 -15.82 -7.66 7.45
C ASP A 49 -16.75 -8.80 7.03
N VAL A 50 -17.61 -8.56 6.05
CA VAL A 50 -18.54 -9.58 5.52
C VAL A 50 -17.95 -10.16 4.25
N PHE A 51 -17.84 -11.50 4.18
CA PHE A 51 -17.34 -12.17 2.99
C PHE A 51 -18.28 -11.96 1.80
N ASN A 52 -17.69 -11.52 0.69
CA ASN A 52 -18.35 -11.45 -0.59
C ASN A 52 -17.47 -12.16 -1.63
N ILE A 53 -17.97 -13.23 -2.24
CA ILE A 53 -17.22 -13.98 -3.26
C ILE A 53 -16.86 -13.14 -4.48
N ASP A 54 -17.68 -12.12 -4.78
CA ASP A 54 -17.44 -11.22 -5.90
C ASP A 54 -16.15 -10.39 -5.73
N ASP A 55 -15.71 -10.18 -4.50
CA ASP A 55 -14.47 -9.48 -4.18
C ASP A 55 -13.22 -10.26 -4.64
N TYR A 56 -13.36 -11.53 -5.01
CA TYR A 56 -12.28 -12.44 -5.37
C TYR A 56 -12.32 -12.87 -6.85
N LYS A 57 -13.27 -12.38 -7.65
CA LYS A 57 -13.45 -12.79 -9.05
C LYS A 57 -12.18 -12.68 -9.90
N GLU A 58 -11.42 -11.59 -9.74
CA GLU A 58 -10.21 -11.36 -10.54
C GLU A 58 -9.09 -12.35 -10.24
N ILE A 59 -9.08 -12.97 -9.06
CA ILE A 59 -8.03 -13.91 -8.66
C ILE A 59 -8.38 -15.37 -8.87
N ASN A 60 -9.62 -15.72 -9.26
CA ASN A 60 -10.02 -17.09 -9.49
C ASN A 60 -9.13 -17.85 -10.48
N GLN A 61 -8.50 -17.13 -11.41
CA GLN A 61 -7.53 -17.70 -12.36
C GLN A 61 -6.18 -18.08 -11.72
N PHE A 62 -5.87 -17.57 -10.53
CA PHE A 62 -4.58 -17.78 -9.84
C PHE A 62 -4.66 -18.80 -8.71
N VAL A 63 -5.85 -19.04 -8.17
CA VAL A 63 -6.04 -19.77 -6.92
C VAL A 63 -6.75 -21.08 -7.13
N SER A 64 -6.37 -22.11 -6.35
CA SER A 64 -7.00 -23.43 -6.39
C SER A 64 -8.25 -23.49 -5.52
N GLU A 65 -8.24 -22.80 -4.38
CA GLU A 65 -9.34 -22.78 -3.43
C GLU A 65 -9.38 -21.48 -2.64
N ILE A 66 -10.57 -21.01 -2.29
CA ILE A 66 -10.78 -19.88 -1.38
C ILE A 66 -11.57 -20.36 -0.18
N LYS A 67 -10.95 -20.34 0.99
CA LYS A 67 -11.58 -20.61 2.28
C LYS A 67 -11.81 -19.32 3.04
N THR A 68 -12.83 -19.31 3.87
CA THR A 68 -13.14 -18.17 4.75
C THR A 68 -13.03 -18.60 6.20
N TYR A 69 -12.61 -17.68 7.03
CA TYR A 69 -12.58 -17.90 8.47
C TYR A 69 -12.91 -16.63 9.24
N LYS A 70 -13.91 -16.72 10.13
CA LYS A 70 -14.23 -15.64 11.05
C LYS A 70 -13.43 -15.78 12.33
N ILE A 71 -12.59 -14.81 12.62
CA ILE A 71 -11.76 -14.78 13.84
C ILE A 71 -12.65 -14.71 15.09
N LYS A 72 -12.37 -15.59 16.03
CA LYS A 72 -13.00 -15.58 17.35
C LYS A 72 -12.20 -14.69 18.28
N SER A 73 -12.69 -13.48 18.53
CA SER A 73 -12.07 -12.58 19.52
C SER A 73 -12.60 -12.88 20.93
N LYS A 74 -11.70 -13.14 21.86
CA LYS A 74 -12.05 -13.31 23.28
C LYS A 74 -11.59 -12.07 24.05
N THR A 75 -12.52 -11.37 24.69
CA THR A 75 -12.20 -10.23 25.55
C THR A 75 -11.23 -10.68 26.66
N PRO A 76 -10.12 -9.97 26.88
CA PRO A 76 -9.13 -10.40 27.88
C PRO A 76 -9.70 -10.28 29.28
N LYS A 77 -9.47 -11.31 30.10
CA LYS A 77 -9.72 -11.25 31.54
C LYS A 77 -8.78 -10.21 32.16
N LYS A 78 -9.31 -9.34 33.02
CA LYS A 78 -8.51 -8.39 33.83
C LYS A 78 -7.68 -9.17 34.86
N GLY A 79 -6.53 -8.63 35.28
CA GLY A 79 -5.74 -9.20 36.35
C GLY A 79 -4.30 -9.52 35.99
N PHE A 80 -3.61 -10.27 36.84
CA PHE A 80 -2.18 -10.61 36.73
C PHE A 80 -1.77 -11.22 35.38
N ASN A 81 -2.62 -12.05 34.81
CA ASN A 81 -2.38 -12.65 33.47
C ASN A 81 -2.24 -11.61 32.35
N ARG A 82 -2.97 -10.49 32.47
CA ARG A 82 -2.84 -9.40 31.47
C ARG A 82 -1.51 -8.67 31.60
N LEU A 83 -1.03 -8.44 32.83
CA LEU A 83 0.28 -7.85 33.07
C LEU A 83 1.40 -8.77 32.59
N TYR A 84 1.32 -10.06 32.88
CA TYR A 84 2.26 -11.06 32.36
C TYR A 84 2.34 -11.01 30.81
N LYS A 85 1.18 -10.99 30.13
CA LYS A 85 1.16 -10.89 28.68
C LYS A 85 1.77 -9.58 28.17
N ALA A 86 1.52 -8.45 28.80
CA ALA A 86 2.11 -7.17 28.41
C ALA A 86 3.65 -7.19 28.48
N ILE A 87 4.22 -7.94 29.41
CA ILE A 87 5.68 -8.04 29.60
C ILE A 87 6.29 -9.10 28.67
N PHE A 88 5.74 -10.31 28.64
CA PHE A 88 6.38 -11.48 28.04
C PHE A 88 5.78 -11.91 26.69
N LYS A 89 4.49 -11.63 26.47
CA LYS A 89 3.74 -12.01 25.26
C LYS A 89 2.98 -10.81 24.68
N PRO A 90 3.69 -9.75 24.27
CA PRO A 90 3.04 -8.53 23.77
C PRO A 90 2.11 -8.76 22.58
N GLU A 91 2.34 -9.79 21.77
CA GLU A 91 1.46 -10.22 20.69
C GLU A 91 0.08 -10.67 21.20
N GLU A 92 0.02 -11.47 22.27
CA GLU A 92 -1.25 -11.90 22.90
C GLU A 92 -1.91 -10.79 23.72
N PHE A 93 -1.14 -9.76 24.11
CA PHE A 93 -1.65 -8.59 24.81
C PHE A 93 -2.34 -7.62 23.84
N GLU A 94 -1.74 -7.36 22.69
CA GLU A 94 -2.26 -6.40 21.68
C GLU A 94 -3.30 -7.04 20.74
N TYR A 95 -3.18 -8.35 20.47
CA TYR A 95 -4.00 -9.04 19.45
C TYR A 95 -4.77 -10.21 20.08
N TYR A 96 -6.01 -9.96 20.49
CA TYR A 96 -6.89 -10.93 21.19
C TYR A 96 -7.31 -12.12 20.29
N PHE A 97 -7.10 -12.03 19.02
CA PHE A 97 -7.29 -13.15 18.11
C PHE A 97 -6.20 -14.25 18.24
N LEU A 98 -5.09 -13.99 18.92
CA LEU A 98 -4.08 -15.00 19.23
C LEU A 98 -4.52 -15.87 20.43
N ASN A 99 -5.65 -16.52 20.30
CA ASN A 99 -6.18 -17.47 21.27
C ASN A 99 -6.10 -18.91 20.75
N ASN A 100 -6.30 -19.87 21.66
CA ASN A 100 -6.14 -21.31 21.35
C ASN A 100 -7.07 -21.79 20.24
N ASP A 101 -8.31 -21.27 20.15
CA ASP A 101 -9.28 -21.73 19.14
C ASP A 101 -8.81 -21.37 17.74
N ASN A 102 -8.37 -20.11 17.54
CA ASN A 102 -7.87 -19.65 16.25
C ASN A 102 -6.54 -20.32 15.88
N LYS A 103 -5.64 -20.53 16.85
CA LYS A 103 -4.38 -21.26 16.61
C LYS A 103 -4.62 -22.72 16.20
N LYS A 104 -5.52 -23.42 16.90
CA LYS A 104 -5.90 -24.80 16.58
C LYS A 104 -6.55 -24.92 15.20
N TYR A 105 -7.39 -23.95 14.83
CA TYR A 105 -7.98 -23.92 13.49
C TYR A 105 -6.90 -23.87 12.41
N LEU A 106 -5.96 -22.92 12.54
CA LEU A 106 -4.90 -22.78 11.54
C LEU A 106 -3.98 -24.00 11.50
N GLN A 107 -3.65 -24.60 12.67
CA GLN A 107 -2.86 -25.83 12.73
C GLN A 107 -3.58 -26.98 12.00
N LYS A 108 -4.87 -27.19 12.31
CA LYS A 108 -5.68 -28.21 11.65
C LYS A 108 -5.72 -28.00 10.13
N LEU A 109 -5.93 -26.77 9.68
CA LEU A 109 -5.96 -26.45 8.26
C LEU A 109 -4.64 -26.82 7.56
N ILE A 110 -3.49 -26.54 8.19
CA ILE A 110 -2.16 -26.87 7.66
C ILE A 110 -1.97 -28.39 7.58
N ASP A 111 -2.35 -29.11 8.65
CA ASP A 111 -2.19 -30.56 8.72
C ASP A 111 -3.06 -31.29 7.66
N GLU A 112 -4.26 -30.74 7.35
CA GLU A 112 -5.21 -31.35 6.39
C GLU A 112 -4.88 -31.02 4.92
N THR A 113 -4.14 -29.94 4.64
CA THR A 113 -4.00 -29.42 3.26
C THR A 113 -2.60 -29.54 2.65
N ASN A 114 -1.64 -30.14 3.36
CA ASN A 114 -0.25 -30.32 2.90
C ASN A 114 0.40 -29.03 2.39
N ILE A 115 0.29 -27.97 3.17
CA ILE A 115 0.88 -26.66 2.85
C ILE A 115 2.39 -26.69 3.09
N ASP A 116 3.17 -26.24 2.10
CA ASP A 116 4.63 -26.15 2.20
C ASP A 116 5.08 -24.88 2.95
N PHE A 117 4.35 -23.77 2.76
CA PHE A 117 4.60 -22.51 3.46
C PHE A 117 3.37 -21.61 3.51
N ILE A 118 3.41 -20.61 4.40
CA ILE A 118 2.36 -19.58 4.52
C ILE A 118 2.89 -18.26 3.99
N PHE A 119 2.07 -17.56 3.19
CA PHE A 119 2.27 -16.15 2.89
C PHE A 119 1.22 -15.33 3.66
N GLY A 120 1.64 -14.74 4.77
CA GLY A 120 0.77 -13.88 5.59
C GLY A 120 0.84 -12.45 5.07
N ASP A 121 -0.13 -12.06 4.26
CA ASP A 121 -0.14 -10.74 3.68
C ASP A 121 -0.89 -9.74 4.56
N TRP A 122 -0.22 -8.68 4.90
CA TRP A 122 -0.55 -7.72 5.92
C TRP A 122 -0.30 -8.21 7.37
N ARG A 123 -0.20 -7.27 8.28
CA ARG A 123 0.26 -7.46 9.67
C ARG A 123 -0.50 -8.51 10.45
N TRP A 124 -1.84 -8.51 10.45
CA TRP A 124 -2.61 -9.45 11.28
C TRP A 124 -2.49 -10.88 10.77
N ALA A 125 -2.48 -11.07 9.46
CA ALA A 125 -2.23 -12.37 8.85
C ALA A 125 -0.83 -12.90 9.22
N GLY A 126 0.20 -12.05 9.08
CA GLY A 126 1.56 -12.39 9.47
C GLY A 126 1.70 -12.71 10.96
N ILE A 127 1.07 -11.91 11.84
CA ILE A 127 1.07 -12.15 13.30
C ILE A 127 0.37 -13.47 13.63
N TRP A 128 -0.81 -13.70 13.06
CA TRP A 128 -1.56 -14.93 13.33
C TRP A 128 -0.76 -16.16 12.90
N ALA A 129 -0.28 -16.20 11.67
CA ALA A 129 0.53 -17.31 11.17
C ALA A 129 1.80 -17.51 12.01
N CYS A 130 2.57 -16.45 12.24
CA CYS A 130 3.86 -16.51 12.92
C CYS A 130 3.79 -16.94 14.39
N PHE A 131 2.73 -16.54 15.13
CA PHE A 131 2.55 -16.84 16.55
C PHE A 131 1.55 -17.99 16.81
N SER A 132 1.21 -18.78 15.81
CA SER A 132 0.40 -20.00 15.94
C SER A 132 1.23 -21.28 16.10
N ASP A 133 2.55 -21.15 16.28
CA ASP A 133 3.51 -22.24 16.54
C ASP A 133 3.45 -23.37 15.47
N LEU A 134 3.34 -22.96 14.20
CA LEU A 134 3.26 -23.85 13.04
C LEU A 134 4.64 -24.40 12.66
N LYS A 135 4.67 -25.59 12.05
CA LYS A 135 5.90 -26.24 11.57
C LYS A 135 6.35 -25.74 10.19
N VAL A 136 5.45 -25.09 9.44
CA VAL A 136 5.77 -24.58 8.10
C VAL A 136 6.34 -23.15 8.16
N PRO A 137 7.25 -22.78 7.24
CA PRO A 137 7.80 -21.44 7.20
C PRO A 137 6.73 -20.39 6.87
N VAL A 138 6.85 -19.22 7.50
CA VAL A 138 5.96 -18.07 7.26
C VAL A 138 6.75 -16.97 6.57
N ILE A 139 6.25 -16.53 5.42
CA ILE A 139 6.71 -15.34 4.71
C ILE A 139 5.73 -14.22 4.98
N TYR A 140 6.24 -13.04 5.31
CA TYR A 140 5.42 -11.91 5.70
C TYR A 140 5.39 -10.82 4.62
N GLY A 141 4.20 -10.50 4.11
CA GLY A 141 3.93 -9.32 3.28
C GLY A 141 3.81 -8.07 4.15
N HIS A 142 4.85 -7.25 4.19
CA HIS A 142 4.91 -6.03 4.98
C HIS A 142 4.37 -4.84 4.17
N HIS A 143 3.36 -4.15 4.68
CA HIS A 143 2.76 -2.96 4.03
C HIS A 143 3.27 -1.68 4.63
N ASP A 144 3.19 -1.54 5.96
CA ASP A 144 3.66 -0.38 6.71
C ASP A 144 3.82 -0.69 8.21
N TRP A 145 4.63 0.14 8.90
CA TRP A 145 4.81 0.06 10.34
C TRP A 145 3.65 0.71 11.09
N GLU A 146 2.80 -0.07 11.73
CA GLU A 146 1.69 0.47 12.53
C GLU A 146 2.16 1.38 13.66
N TYR A 147 3.26 1.04 14.32
CA TYR A 147 3.78 1.88 15.38
C TYR A 147 4.23 3.25 14.89
N LYS A 148 4.73 3.35 13.65
CA LYS A 148 5.08 4.64 13.02
C LYS A 148 3.82 5.44 12.70
N LEU A 149 2.80 4.81 12.10
CA LEU A 149 1.51 5.45 11.83
C LEU A 149 0.83 5.93 13.13
N ALA A 150 0.88 5.13 14.20
CA ALA A 150 0.37 5.53 15.51
C ALA A 150 1.09 6.76 16.08
N LYS A 151 2.37 6.95 15.77
CA LYS A 151 3.16 8.12 16.21
C LYS A 151 2.75 9.44 15.51
N LEU A 152 2.16 9.38 14.34
CA LEU A 152 1.71 10.59 13.60
C LEU A 152 0.52 11.30 14.27
N ARG A 153 -0.18 10.66 15.18
CA ARG A 153 -1.26 11.29 15.95
C ARG A 153 -0.68 12.38 16.85
N LYS A 154 -1.08 13.64 16.62
CA LYS A 154 -0.53 14.82 17.32
C LYS A 154 -0.69 14.79 18.84
N LYS A 155 -1.85 14.31 19.34
CA LYS A 155 -2.11 14.18 20.78
C LYS A 155 -2.26 12.71 21.14
N ARG A 156 -1.43 12.19 22.07
CA ARG A 156 -1.49 10.82 22.56
C ARG A 156 -1.39 10.84 24.10
N ASN A 157 -2.34 10.19 24.76
CA ASN A 157 -2.29 9.96 26.19
C ASN A 157 -1.28 8.83 26.55
N LEU A 158 -1.02 8.64 27.83
CA LEU A 158 -0.05 7.63 28.32
C LEU A 158 -0.41 6.20 27.86
N LEU A 159 -1.69 5.84 27.89
CA LEU A 159 -2.17 4.54 27.43
C LEU A 159 -1.89 4.32 25.92
N GLN A 160 -2.16 5.33 25.10
CA GLN A 160 -1.89 5.27 23.65
C GLN A 160 -0.38 5.19 23.35
N LYS A 161 0.46 5.86 24.16
CA LYS A 161 1.93 5.73 24.06
C LYS A 161 2.38 4.32 24.41
N PHE A 162 1.81 3.73 25.47
CA PHE A 162 2.08 2.36 25.87
C PHE A 162 1.68 1.35 24.77
N HIS A 163 0.47 1.44 24.21
CA HIS A 163 0.04 0.59 23.10
C HIS A 163 0.93 0.77 21.85
N THR A 164 1.37 2.01 21.56
CA THR A 164 2.32 2.24 20.45
C THR A 164 3.66 1.53 20.71
N PHE A 165 4.15 1.53 21.94
CA PHE A 165 5.34 0.80 22.32
C PHE A 165 5.15 -0.73 22.19
N GLN A 166 4.03 -1.26 22.64
CA GLN A 166 3.72 -2.69 22.50
C GLN A 166 3.61 -3.10 21.02
N LYS A 167 2.94 -2.31 20.19
CA LYS A 167 2.88 -2.55 18.73
C LYS A 167 4.28 -2.64 18.12
N LYS A 168 5.19 -1.71 18.46
CA LYS A 168 6.59 -1.78 18.01
C LYS A 168 7.25 -3.09 18.43
N ARG A 169 7.06 -3.53 19.69
CA ARG A 169 7.62 -4.81 20.17
C ARG A 169 7.09 -6.00 19.36
N VAL A 170 5.78 -6.03 19.11
CA VAL A 170 5.16 -7.12 18.33
C VAL A 170 5.69 -7.14 16.90
N GLU A 171 5.72 -6.00 16.22
CA GLU A 171 6.22 -5.91 14.85
C GLU A 171 7.69 -6.36 14.75
N PHE A 172 8.54 -5.97 15.71
CA PHE A 172 9.95 -6.41 15.75
C PHE A 172 10.08 -7.91 16.03
N ARG A 173 9.23 -8.47 16.90
CA ARG A 173 9.21 -9.93 17.16
C ARG A 173 8.71 -10.69 15.92
N LEU A 174 7.69 -10.20 15.22
CA LEU A 174 7.20 -10.76 13.97
C LEU A 174 8.33 -10.87 12.95
N ILE A 175 8.99 -9.74 12.64
CA ILE A 175 10.09 -9.66 11.67
C ILE A 175 11.23 -10.61 12.03
N LYS A 176 11.57 -10.76 13.31
CA LYS A 176 12.61 -11.70 13.76
C LYS A 176 12.20 -13.16 13.65
N LYS A 177 10.92 -13.47 13.79
CA LYS A 177 10.41 -14.85 13.85
C LYS A 177 10.10 -15.42 12.46
N VAL A 178 9.57 -14.62 11.52
CA VAL A 178 9.24 -15.08 10.15
C VAL A 178 10.48 -15.57 9.39
N ALA A 179 10.26 -16.46 8.44
CA ALA A 179 11.32 -17.01 7.60
C ALA A 179 11.87 -15.97 6.61
N GLY A 180 11.04 -15.07 6.13
CA GLY A 180 11.40 -13.94 5.28
C GLY A 180 10.31 -12.88 5.22
N SER A 181 10.64 -11.70 4.69
CA SER A 181 9.68 -10.61 4.53
C SER A 181 9.77 -10.01 3.14
N VAL A 182 8.62 -9.58 2.61
CA VAL A 182 8.51 -8.84 1.34
C VAL A 182 7.92 -7.47 1.65
N SER A 183 8.45 -6.41 1.07
CA SER A 183 7.93 -5.06 1.28
C SER A 183 7.94 -4.24 -0.01
N GLY A 184 6.86 -3.50 -0.27
CA GLY A 184 6.78 -2.53 -1.37
C GLY A 184 7.61 -1.26 -1.16
N SER A 185 8.25 -1.10 0.01
CA SER A 185 9.07 0.05 0.37
C SER A 185 10.53 -0.34 0.51
N PHE A 186 11.40 0.24 -0.31
CA PHE A 186 12.85 0.01 -0.23
C PHE A 186 13.41 0.41 1.15
N THR A 187 13.01 1.56 1.68
CA THR A 187 13.49 2.02 2.99
C THR A 187 13.05 1.11 4.12
N GLU A 188 11.81 0.61 4.09
CA GLU A 188 11.32 -0.32 5.10
C GLU A 188 11.94 -1.71 4.95
N THR A 189 12.24 -2.15 3.71
CA THR A 189 13.01 -3.38 3.47
C THR A 189 14.37 -3.32 4.18
N LYS A 190 15.09 -2.20 4.06
CA LYS A 190 16.39 -2.02 4.77
C LYS A 190 16.24 -1.98 6.29
N GLU A 191 15.17 -1.38 6.80
CA GLU A 191 14.88 -1.43 8.23
C GLU A 191 14.59 -2.85 8.71
N ILE A 192 13.81 -3.63 7.94
CA ILE A 192 13.52 -5.04 8.24
C ILE A 192 14.81 -5.86 8.29
N GLU A 193 15.70 -5.72 7.31
CA GLU A 193 17.00 -6.39 7.29
C GLU A 193 17.83 -6.04 8.54
N THR A 194 17.86 -4.77 8.93
CA THR A 194 18.58 -4.31 10.13
C THR A 194 18.01 -4.91 11.42
N ILE A 195 16.67 -4.99 11.53
CA ILE A 195 15.99 -5.49 12.74
C ILE A 195 16.14 -7.00 12.90
N SER A 196 16.04 -7.76 11.80
CA SER A 196 15.97 -9.23 11.83
C SER A 196 17.31 -9.91 11.60
N ALA A 197 18.31 -9.23 11.06
CA ALA A 197 19.53 -9.79 10.47
C ALA A 197 19.23 -10.86 9.38
N LYS A 198 18.01 -10.87 8.86
CA LYS A 198 17.53 -11.75 7.78
C LYS A 198 17.32 -10.95 6.51
N LYS A 199 17.43 -11.62 5.36
CA LYS A 199 17.15 -11.00 4.07
C LYS A 199 15.66 -10.66 3.96
N ALA A 200 15.36 -9.46 3.50
CA ALA A 200 14.05 -9.05 3.05
C ALA A 200 14.10 -8.73 1.54
N LEU A 201 12.96 -8.84 0.87
CA LEU A 201 12.85 -8.51 -0.54
C LEU A 201 12.12 -7.18 -0.73
N TYR A 202 12.77 -6.23 -1.38
CA TYR A 202 12.07 -5.08 -1.95
C TYR A 202 11.29 -5.53 -3.18
N LEU A 203 9.97 -5.47 -3.07
CA LEU A 203 9.02 -5.90 -4.10
C LEU A 203 7.95 -4.83 -4.27
N PRO A 204 8.11 -3.87 -5.18
CA PRO A 204 7.08 -2.89 -5.45
C PRO A 204 5.83 -3.57 -6.01
N THR A 205 4.66 -2.99 -5.77
CA THR A 205 3.40 -3.45 -6.37
C THR A 205 3.53 -3.43 -7.90
N THR A 206 3.19 -4.56 -8.51
CA THR A 206 3.27 -4.72 -9.97
C THR A 206 1.93 -4.50 -10.62
N TYR A 207 1.96 -3.98 -11.84
CA TYR A 207 0.79 -3.72 -12.66
C TYR A 207 1.02 -4.19 -14.09
N LYS A 208 -0.07 -4.51 -14.79
CA LYS A 208 -0.04 -4.75 -16.22
C LYS A 208 0.24 -3.44 -16.95
N GLU A 209 1.09 -3.50 -17.97
CA GLU A 209 1.28 -2.37 -18.88
C GLU A 209 -0.03 -2.01 -19.57
N ILE A 210 -0.26 -0.72 -19.72
CA ILE A 210 -1.37 -0.16 -20.50
C ILE A 210 -0.83 0.82 -21.53
N THR A 211 -1.57 1.00 -22.62
CA THR A 211 -1.46 2.14 -23.51
C THR A 211 -2.58 3.10 -23.16
N PRO A 212 -2.33 4.37 -22.80
CA PRO A 212 -3.39 5.33 -22.55
C PRO A 212 -4.31 5.51 -23.76
N ASP A 213 -5.62 5.47 -23.54
CA ASP A 213 -6.63 5.66 -24.60
C ASP A 213 -6.78 7.15 -24.96
N LEU A 214 -6.52 8.03 -23.99
CA LEU A 214 -6.62 9.48 -24.17
C LEU A 214 -5.30 10.07 -24.65
N SER A 215 -5.38 11.06 -25.53
CA SER A 215 -4.23 11.88 -25.91
C SER A 215 -3.87 12.90 -24.83
N ALA A 216 -2.66 13.45 -24.89
CA ALA A 216 -2.26 14.56 -24.02
C ALA A 216 -3.18 15.78 -24.23
N ASN A 217 -3.45 16.48 -23.13
CA ASN A 217 -4.22 17.72 -23.17
C ASN A 217 -3.40 18.86 -23.77
N ASN A 218 -4.03 19.77 -24.53
CA ASN A 218 -3.37 20.99 -25.01
C ASN A 218 -2.86 21.87 -23.84
N ILE A 219 -3.63 21.91 -22.76
CA ILE A 219 -3.23 22.53 -21.49
C ILE A 219 -3.24 21.42 -20.45
N PRO A 220 -2.08 21.03 -19.89
CA PRO A 220 -2.03 19.95 -18.92
C PRO A 220 -2.82 20.28 -17.65
N ASN A 221 -3.57 19.32 -17.15
CA ASN A 221 -4.25 19.45 -15.86
C ASN A 221 -3.30 19.09 -14.72
N ILE A 222 -3.64 19.54 -13.53
CA ILE A 222 -3.05 19.01 -12.29
C ILE A 222 -4.00 17.94 -11.78
N VAL A 223 -3.47 16.76 -11.42
CA VAL A 223 -4.27 15.60 -11.02
C VAL A 223 -3.91 15.17 -9.60
N HIS A 224 -4.91 14.91 -8.78
CA HIS A 224 -4.78 14.23 -7.50
C HIS A 224 -5.64 12.96 -7.51
N LEU A 225 -5.02 11.80 -7.47
CA LEU A 225 -5.70 10.50 -7.39
C LEU A 225 -5.62 9.95 -5.96
N GLY A 226 -6.77 9.62 -5.38
CA GLY A 226 -6.87 8.91 -4.11
C GLY A 226 -8.07 9.32 -3.26
N GLY A 227 -8.73 8.33 -2.66
CA GLY A 227 -9.89 8.55 -1.80
C GLY A 227 -9.54 9.30 -0.51
N MET A 228 -10.45 10.19 -0.06
CA MET A 228 -10.27 11.04 1.12
C MET A 228 -10.38 10.29 2.46
N GLY A 229 -10.74 9.00 2.43
CA GLY A 229 -10.67 8.12 3.60
C GLY A 229 -9.25 7.93 4.15
N THR A 230 -8.23 8.06 3.29
CA THR A 230 -6.84 7.97 3.69
C THR A 230 -6.34 9.34 4.19
N THR A 231 -5.81 9.37 5.41
CA THR A 231 -5.27 10.60 6.03
C THR A 231 -4.23 11.30 5.15
N ALA A 232 -3.33 10.55 4.52
CA ALA A 232 -2.31 11.11 3.65
C ALA A 232 -2.89 11.82 2.41
N ASN A 233 -3.93 11.25 1.79
CA ASN A 233 -4.59 11.88 0.65
C ASN A 233 -5.31 13.15 1.07
N ARG A 234 -6.14 13.05 2.12
CA ARG A 234 -6.95 14.17 2.62
C ARG A 234 -6.09 15.34 3.09
N LEU A 235 -5.17 15.12 4.03
CA LEU A 235 -4.32 16.18 4.56
C LEU A 235 -3.32 16.69 3.52
N GLY A 236 -2.80 15.82 2.66
CA GLY A 236 -1.91 16.23 1.57
C GLY A 236 -2.60 17.18 0.61
N LEU A 237 -3.80 16.83 0.14
CA LEU A 237 -4.59 17.69 -0.75
C LEU A 237 -4.98 19.01 -0.06
N GLU A 238 -5.45 18.96 1.19
CA GLU A 238 -5.82 20.17 1.94
C GLU A 238 -4.65 21.15 2.05
N ARG A 239 -3.46 20.65 2.38
CA ARG A 239 -2.25 21.49 2.46
C ARG A 239 -1.78 21.97 1.09
N PHE A 240 -1.93 21.18 0.03
CA PHE A 240 -1.65 21.64 -1.34
C PHE A 240 -2.55 22.81 -1.73
N LEU A 241 -3.83 22.74 -1.40
CA LEU A 241 -4.76 23.84 -1.65
C LEU A 241 -4.39 25.11 -0.85
N ASP A 242 -3.91 24.95 0.38
CA ASP A 242 -3.50 26.08 1.22
C ASP A 242 -2.22 26.75 0.77
N VAL A 243 -1.25 25.97 0.31
CA VAL A 243 0.12 26.47 0.08
C VAL A 243 0.40 26.73 -1.40
N CYS A 244 -0.16 25.90 -2.31
CA CYS A 244 0.23 25.87 -3.72
C CYS A 244 -0.83 26.46 -4.64
N TRP A 245 -2.12 26.08 -4.42
CA TRP A 245 -3.15 26.26 -5.43
C TRP A 245 -3.43 27.71 -5.79
N SER A 246 -3.43 28.62 -4.81
CA SER A 246 -3.70 30.05 -5.06
C SER A 246 -2.69 30.67 -6.01
N ASP A 247 -1.39 30.37 -5.84
CA ASP A 247 -0.33 30.88 -6.72
C ASP A 247 -0.41 30.23 -8.11
N ILE A 248 -0.63 28.93 -8.18
CA ILE A 248 -0.72 28.19 -9.45
C ILE A 248 -1.91 28.67 -10.26
N SER A 249 -3.10 28.75 -9.67
CA SER A 249 -4.34 29.11 -10.38
C SER A 249 -4.37 30.58 -10.82
N LYS A 250 -3.67 31.47 -10.11
CA LYS A 250 -3.47 32.87 -10.51
C LYS A 250 -2.57 33.01 -11.73
N LYS A 251 -1.44 32.29 -11.75
CA LYS A 251 -0.47 32.33 -12.84
C LYS A 251 -0.93 31.61 -14.07
N ASN A 252 -1.78 30.58 -13.90
CA ASN A 252 -2.28 29.70 -14.96
C ASN A 252 -3.83 29.59 -14.90
N PRO A 253 -4.58 30.62 -15.30
CA PRO A 253 -6.05 30.68 -15.11
C PRO A 253 -6.82 29.57 -15.82
N SER A 254 -6.27 29.01 -16.89
CA SER A 254 -6.90 27.92 -17.67
C SER A 254 -6.66 26.52 -17.11
N VAL A 255 -5.70 26.37 -16.18
CA VAL A 255 -5.34 25.07 -15.60
C VAL A 255 -6.43 24.60 -14.61
N LYS A 256 -6.76 23.32 -14.67
CA LYS A 256 -7.71 22.68 -13.74
C LYS A 256 -6.99 21.75 -12.79
N LEU A 257 -7.48 21.65 -11.56
CA LEU A 257 -7.15 20.60 -10.61
C LEU A 257 -8.23 19.52 -10.66
N ILE A 258 -7.88 18.34 -11.13
CA ILE A 258 -8.75 17.17 -11.22
C ILE A 258 -8.57 16.32 -9.98
N VAL A 259 -9.60 16.17 -9.17
CA VAL A 259 -9.59 15.35 -7.94
C VAL A 259 -10.36 14.06 -8.20
N ILE A 260 -9.66 12.92 -8.16
CA ILE A 260 -10.21 11.59 -8.43
C ILE A 260 -10.14 10.74 -7.16
N GLY A 261 -11.26 10.13 -6.81
CA GLY A 261 -11.40 9.24 -5.65
C GLY A 261 -12.60 9.58 -4.78
N SER A 262 -12.96 8.66 -3.89
CA SER A 262 -14.14 8.85 -3.02
C SER A 262 -13.98 10.06 -2.09
N LEU A 263 -14.99 10.92 -2.08
CA LEU A 263 -15.08 12.12 -1.23
C LEU A 263 -15.82 11.87 0.10
N LYS A 264 -16.21 10.64 0.41
CA LYS A 264 -17.07 10.32 1.59
C LYS A 264 -16.52 10.81 2.94
N GLN A 265 -15.21 11.03 3.07
CA GLN A 265 -14.59 11.47 4.34
C GLN A 265 -13.86 12.83 4.21
N VAL A 266 -14.34 13.68 3.34
CA VAL A 266 -13.89 15.07 3.21
C VAL A 266 -14.28 15.85 4.47
N THR A 267 -13.34 16.64 5.02
CA THR A 267 -13.65 17.57 6.11
C THR A 267 -14.45 18.77 5.60
N PRO A 268 -15.26 19.43 6.45
CA PRO A 268 -15.97 20.66 6.03
C PRO A 268 -15.03 21.71 5.40
N THR A 269 -13.86 21.91 6.01
CA THR A 269 -12.83 22.84 5.51
C THR A 269 -12.35 22.46 4.10
N LEU A 270 -12.03 21.18 3.87
CA LEU A 270 -11.60 20.73 2.55
C LEU A 270 -12.75 20.81 1.54
N SER A 271 -13.96 20.45 1.95
CA SER A 271 -15.16 20.55 1.08
C SER A 271 -15.36 21.95 0.55
N GLU A 272 -15.16 22.99 1.39
CA GLU A 272 -15.28 24.37 0.97
C GLU A 272 -14.21 24.77 -0.06
N LYS A 273 -12.96 24.38 0.18
CA LYS A 273 -11.85 24.63 -0.76
C LYS A 273 -12.06 23.98 -2.12
N LEU A 274 -12.69 22.80 -2.15
CA LEU A 274 -12.98 22.08 -3.38
C LEU A 274 -14.05 22.74 -4.27
N LYS A 275 -14.77 23.74 -3.80
CA LYS A 275 -15.72 24.53 -4.59
C LYS A 275 -15.07 25.55 -5.53
N HIS A 276 -13.76 25.73 -5.50
CA HIS A 276 -13.07 26.66 -6.39
C HIS A 276 -13.36 26.34 -7.86
N LYS A 277 -13.62 27.35 -8.68
CA LYS A 277 -14.08 27.21 -10.09
C LYS A 277 -13.19 26.35 -10.99
N ASN A 278 -11.90 26.31 -10.71
CA ASN A 278 -10.92 25.54 -11.48
C ASN A 278 -10.64 24.15 -10.84
N ILE A 279 -11.43 23.71 -9.87
CA ILE A 279 -11.31 22.38 -9.27
C ILE A 279 -12.47 21.51 -9.75
N VAL A 280 -12.14 20.34 -10.30
CA VAL A 280 -13.12 19.38 -10.79
C VAL A 280 -13.00 18.09 -9.98
N CYS A 281 -14.03 17.78 -9.20
CA CYS A 281 -14.12 16.55 -8.42
C CYS A 281 -14.84 15.48 -9.22
N LYS A 282 -14.12 14.43 -9.66
CA LYS A 282 -14.68 13.30 -10.43
C LYS A 282 -15.31 12.22 -9.54
N GLY A 283 -15.04 12.25 -8.22
CA GLY A 283 -15.46 11.15 -7.34
C GLY A 283 -14.71 9.85 -7.62
N PHE A 284 -15.32 8.72 -7.27
CA PHE A 284 -14.78 7.41 -7.62
C PHE A 284 -14.98 7.15 -9.12
N VAL A 285 -13.89 6.87 -9.82
CA VAL A 285 -13.87 6.50 -11.23
C VAL A 285 -13.46 5.03 -11.32
N LYS A 286 -14.26 4.23 -12.02
CA LYS A 286 -14.04 2.78 -12.14
C LYS A 286 -12.91 2.49 -13.13
N ASP A 287 -12.90 3.17 -14.27
CA ASP A 287 -11.87 3.05 -15.28
C ASP A 287 -11.06 4.35 -15.40
N LEU A 288 -9.80 4.27 -15.04
CA LEU A 288 -8.90 5.42 -15.10
C LEU A 288 -8.54 5.83 -16.53
N GLN A 289 -8.74 4.94 -17.53
CA GLN A 289 -8.57 5.25 -18.95
C GLN A 289 -9.46 6.40 -19.41
N GLU A 290 -10.61 6.60 -18.75
CA GLU A 290 -11.57 7.67 -19.12
C GLU A 290 -11.16 9.06 -18.62
N VAL A 291 -10.14 9.16 -17.74
CA VAL A 291 -9.89 10.43 -17.02
C VAL A 291 -8.40 10.79 -16.86
N LEU A 292 -7.48 9.84 -17.08
CA LEU A 292 -6.04 10.10 -16.96
C LEU A 292 -5.45 10.34 -18.35
N HIS A 293 -5.04 11.58 -18.58
CA HIS A 293 -4.37 11.97 -19.84
C HIS A 293 -2.85 11.89 -19.65
N PRO A 294 -2.11 11.41 -20.69
CA PRO A 294 -0.66 11.55 -20.73
C PRO A 294 -0.23 13.01 -20.52
N GLN A 295 0.95 13.20 -19.92
CA GLN A 295 1.57 14.51 -19.66
C GLN A 295 0.81 15.43 -18.67
N ASP A 296 -0.37 15.05 -18.14
CA ASP A 296 -0.95 15.75 -17.02
C ASP A 296 -0.01 15.68 -15.79
N ILE A 297 -0.02 16.72 -14.99
CA ILE A 297 0.86 16.84 -13.80
C ILE A 297 0.19 16.19 -12.60
N HIS A 298 0.69 15.04 -12.19
CA HIS A 298 0.16 14.32 -11.03
C HIS A 298 0.88 14.68 -9.74
N ILE A 299 0.15 15.21 -8.76
CA ILE A 299 0.73 15.66 -7.49
C ILE A 299 0.62 14.62 -6.38
N ILE A 300 1.70 14.46 -5.60
CA ILE A 300 1.71 13.75 -4.31
C ILE A 300 2.24 14.68 -3.22
N PRO A 301 1.35 15.52 -2.64
CA PRO A 301 1.74 16.59 -1.71
C PRO A 301 1.83 16.10 -0.25
N TRP A 302 2.29 14.87 -0.01
CA TRP A 302 2.44 14.29 1.31
C TRP A 302 3.86 14.46 1.82
N GLU A 303 4.04 15.17 2.94
CA GLU A 303 5.36 15.58 3.44
C GLU A 303 5.97 14.60 4.47
N PHE A 304 5.43 13.38 4.59
CA PHE A 304 5.92 12.40 5.55
C PHE A 304 6.32 11.09 4.85
N ASN A 305 7.36 10.43 5.38
CA ASN A 305 7.78 9.10 4.93
C ASN A 305 6.99 8.01 5.67
N THR A 306 5.84 7.64 5.12
CA THR A 306 4.98 6.59 5.68
C THR A 306 4.33 5.76 4.58
N GLY A 307 4.47 4.44 4.66
CA GLY A 307 3.86 3.49 3.75
C GLY A 307 4.31 3.64 2.28
N THR A 308 3.83 2.75 1.43
CA THR A 308 4.08 2.77 -0.01
C THR A 308 2.95 3.49 -0.73
N ARG A 309 3.29 4.35 -1.69
CA ARG A 309 2.31 5.04 -2.54
C ARG A 309 2.02 4.19 -3.78
N THR A 310 1.21 3.16 -3.62
CA THR A 310 0.88 2.17 -4.67
C THR A 310 0.34 2.80 -5.96
N ARG A 311 -0.26 4.00 -5.89
CA ARG A 311 -0.70 4.74 -7.08
C ARG A 311 0.42 5.29 -7.95
N ILE A 312 1.65 5.41 -7.44
CA ILE A 312 2.76 5.99 -8.21
C ILE A 312 3.07 5.16 -9.48
N PRO A 313 3.21 3.83 -9.43
CA PRO A 313 3.36 3.05 -10.64
C PRO A 313 2.19 3.22 -11.62
N VAL A 314 0.96 3.36 -11.12
CA VAL A 314 -0.22 3.63 -11.97
C VAL A 314 -0.07 4.94 -12.72
N ILE A 315 0.32 6.01 -12.03
CA ILE A 315 0.54 7.34 -12.62
C ILE A 315 1.55 7.26 -13.77
N LEU A 316 2.69 6.60 -13.54
CA LEU A 316 3.74 6.43 -14.54
C LEU A 316 3.27 5.56 -15.73
N ASN A 317 2.42 4.56 -15.46
CA ASN A 317 1.83 3.71 -16.49
C ASN A 317 0.91 4.48 -17.43
N TYR A 318 0.21 5.51 -16.92
CA TYR A 318 -0.60 6.45 -17.71
C TYR A 318 0.20 7.60 -18.35
N GLU A 319 1.53 7.53 -18.31
CA GLU A 319 2.41 8.56 -18.87
C GLU A 319 2.15 9.97 -18.31
N GLN A 320 1.74 10.06 -17.04
CA GLN A 320 1.62 11.34 -16.36
C GLN A 320 2.96 11.79 -15.74
N VAL A 321 3.14 13.08 -15.56
CA VAL A 321 4.32 13.66 -14.94
C VAL A 321 4.13 13.68 -13.43
N LEU A 322 4.87 12.86 -12.71
CA LEU A 322 4.82 12.81 -11.25
C LEU A 322 5.57 13.99 -10.63
N VAL A 323 4.87 14.82 -9.86
CA VAL A 323 5.44 15.85 -8.99
C VAL A 323 5.16 15.47 -7.54
N ALA A 324 6.20 15.20 -6.76
CA ALA A 324 6.06 14.64 -5.42
C ALA A 324 7.05 15.26 -4.43
N THR A 325 6.70 15.25 -3.15
CA THR A 325 7.70 15.59 -2.12
C THR A 325 8.72 14.45 -1.99
N LYS A 326 9.99 14.78 -1.76
CA LYS A 326 11.06 13.80 -1.51
C LYS A 326 10.68 12.82 -0.39
N ALA A 327 9.95 13.30 0.63
CA ALA A 327 9.50 12.46 1.73
C ALA A 327 8.50 11.39 1.30
N SER A 328 7.58 11.71 0.38
CA SER A 328 6.52 10.77 -0.05
C SER A 328 6.99 9.65 -0.95
N VAL A 329 8.17 9.78 -1.58
CA VAL A 329 8.71 8.82 -2.55
C VAL A 329 9.94 8.06 -2.07
N LYS A 330 10.36 8.22 -0.82
CA LYS A 330 11.50 7.49 -0.25
C LYS A 330 11.42 5.96 -0.36
N ALA A 331 10.21 5.44 -0.55
CA ALA A 331 9.96 4.02 -0.78
C ALA A 331 10.54 3.51 -2.10
N PHE A 332 10.83 4.39 -3.06
CA PHE A 332 11.18 4.06 -4.45
C PHE A 332 12.57 4.55 -4.80
N PRO A 333 13.58 3.66 -4.86
CA PRO A 333 14.95 4.05 -5.22
C PRO A 333 15.13 4.34 -6.71
N GLU A 334 14.12 4.03 -7.53
CA GLU A 334 14.14 4.19 -9.00
C GLU A 334 13.97 5.63 -9.45
N PHE A 335 13.59 6.54 -8.54
CA PHE A 335 13.25 7.92 -8.90
C PHE A 335 14.46 8.83 -8.86
N VAL A 336 14.67 9.52 -9.97
CA VAL A 336 15.74 10.52 -10.14
C VAL A 336 15.07 11.84 -10.49
N ASP A 337 15.34 12.85 -9.66
CA ASP A 337 14.77 14.20 -9.83
C ASP A 337 15.10 14.78 -11.20
N SER A 338 14.11 15.44 -11.78
CA SER A 338 14.18 16.12 -13.10
C SER A 338 14.49 15.18 -14.28
N LYS A 339 14.52 13.85 -14.06
CA LYS A 339 14.71 12.85 -15.08
C LYS A 339 13.43 12.08 -15.37
N ASN A 340 12.93 11.34 -14.39
CA ASN A 340 11.72 10.50 -14.52
C ASN A 340 10.59 10.90 -13.56
N VAL A 341 10.86 11.82 -12.64
CA VAL A 341 9.92 12.46 -11.72
C VAL A 341 10.42 13.85 -11.37
N ILE A 342 9.57 14.70 -10.82
CA ILE A 342 9.96 15.98 -10.21
C ILE A 342 9.85 15.85 -8.69
N LEU A 343 10.97 16.06 -8.00
CA LEU A 343 11.05 15.96 -6.55
C LEU A 343 11.13 17.34 -5.90
N CYS A 344 10.29 17.56 -4.89
CA CYS A 344 10.18 18.80 -4.15
C CYS A 344 10.58 18.60 -2.69
N ASP A 345 11.29 19.56 -2.09
CA ASP A 345 11.65 19.50 -0.67
C ASP A 345 10.43 19.73 0.23
N ASN A 346 9.51 20.60 -0.21
CA ASN A 346 8.30 21.01 0.51
C ASN A 346 7.21 21.46 -0.49
N LEU A 347 6.06 21.89 0.02
CA LEU A 347 4.95 22.34 -0.81
C LEU A 347 5.22 23.68 -1.51
N GLN A 348 6.03 24.57 -0.90
CA GLN A 348 6.40 25.83 -1.55
C GLN A 348 7.22 25.56 -2.82
N SER A 349 8.23 24.69 -2.74
CA SER A 349 9.00 24.28 -3.92
C SER A 349 8.14 23.51 -4.94
N MET A 350 7.10 22.79 -4.48
CA MET A 350 6.15 22.13 -5.38
C MET A 350 5.36 23.13 -6.22
N ALA A 351 4.89 24.21 -5.63
CA ALA A 351 4.17 25.27 -6.36
C ALA A 351 5.06 25.90 -7.45
N LEU A 352 6.34 26.15 -7.15
CA LEU A 352 7.30 26.69 -8.11
C LEU A 352 7.52 25.72 -9.27
N LYS A 353 7.81 24.45 -8.97
CA LYS A 353 8.04 23.40 -9.97
C LYS A 353 6.84 23.14 -10.87
N VAL A 354 5.62 23.15 -10.32
CA VAL A 354 4.38 23.00 -11.10
C VAL A 354 4.22 24.18 -12.06
N ASN A 355 4.47 25.42 -11.62
CA ASN A 355 4.42 26.59 -12.50
C ASN A 355 5.47 26.53 -13.62
N GLU A 356 6.71 26.09 -13.31
CA GLU A 356 7.77 25.91 -14.33
C GLU A 356 7.34 24.88 -15.39
N LEU A 357 6.78 23.74 -14.98
CA LEU A 357 6.32 22.69 -15.89
C LEU A 357 5.17 23.16 -16.81
N LEU A 358 4.24 23.92 -16.25
CA LEU A 358 3.10 24.47 -17.03
C LEU A 358 3.54 25.47 -18.10
N GLN A 359 4.74 26.06 -17.99
CA GLN A 359 5.34 26.96 -18.98
C GLN A 359 6.22 26.19 -19.99
N ASN A 360 6.52 24.91 -19.77
CA ASN A 360 7.45 24.13 -20.59
C ASN A 360 6.90 22.74 -20.93
N VAL A 361 6.01 22.68 -21.92
CA VAL A 361 5.33 21.45 -22.36
C VAL A 361 6.32 20.39 -22.88
N THR A 362 7.42 20.78 -23.52
CA THR A 362 8.46 19.83 -23.98
C THR A 362 9.09 19.05 -22.83
N SER A 363 9.27 19.69 -21.67
CA SER A 363 9.75 19.01 -20.47
C SER A 363 8.76 17.96 -19.96
N LEU A 364 7.45 18.21 -20.07
CA LEU A 364 6.41 17.24 -19.67
C LEU A 364 6.51 15.96 -20.50
N GLU A 365 6.62 16.07 -21.80
CA GLU A 365 6.77 14.91 -22.69
C GLU A 365 8.02 14.09 -22.36
N THR A 366 9.14 14.75 -22.15
CA THR A 366 10.40 14.08 -21.85
C THR A 366 10.33 13.32 -20.51
N ILE A 367 9.81 13.97 -19.46
CA ILE A 367 9.70 13.38 -18.12
C ILE A 367 8.65 12.26 -18.11
N SER A 368 7.52 12.43 -18.77
CA SER A 368 6.45 11.41 -18.83
C SER A 368 6.93 10.13 -19.52
N LYS A 369 7.65 10.23 -20.64
CA LYS A 369 8.26 9.09 -21.34
C LYS A 369 9.31 8.39 -20.46
N ALA A 370 10.16 9.15 -19.79
CA ALA A 370 11.14 8.58 -18.86
C ALA A 370 10.47 7.93 -17.63
N GLY A 371 9.36 8.49 -17.14
CA GLY A 371 8.50 7.91 -16.12
C GLY A 371 7.90 6.58 -16.56
N LYS A 372 7.32 6.52 -17.77
CA LYS A 372 6.80 5.28 -18.38
C LYS A 372 7.89 4.23 -18.50
N GLN A 373 9.08 4.60 -18.97
CA GLN A 373 10.20 3.66 -19.07
C GLN A 373 10.61 3.13 -17.68
N THR A 374 10.57 3.97 -16.66
CA THR A 374 10.81 3.55 -15.27
C THR A 374 9.73 2.55 -14.81
N PHE A 375 8.46 2.77 -15.14
CA PHE A 375 7.40 1.81 -14.89
C PHE A 375 7.70 0.46 -15.55
N LEU A 376 8.00 0.43 -16.83
CA LEU A 376 8.29 -0.78 -17.59
C LEU A 376 9.48 -1.57 -17.03
N ASN A 377 10.50 -0.87 -16.54
CA ASN A 377 11.71 -1.48 -16.02
C ASN A 377 11.58 -2.03 -14.59
N HIS A 378 10.62 -1.51 -13.78
CA HIS A 378 10.60 -1.80 -12.34
C HIS A 378 9.26 -2.26 -11.79
N PHE A 379 8.12 -1.92 -12.41
CA PHE A 379 6.79 -2.10 -11.82
C PHE A 379 5.89 -3.11 -12.56
N THR A 380 6.46 -3.87 -13.49
CA THR A 380 5.77 -4.98 -14.16
C THR A 380 6.04 -6.31 -13.47
N VAL A 381 5.15 -7.28 -13.64
CA VAL A 381 5.29 -8.63 -13.08
C VAL A 381 6.56 -9.29 -13.58
N ASP A 382 6.83 -9.22 -14.87
CA ASP A 382 7.98 -9.90 -15.51
C ASP A 382 9.32 -9.42 -14.94
N LYS A 383 9.45 -8.12 -14.64
CA LYS A 383 10.67 -7.55 -14.05
C LYS A 383 10.88 -7.96 -12.57
N ASN A 384 9.82 -8.40 -11.91
CA ASN A 384 9.87 -8.75 -10.49
C ASN A 384 9.83 -10.27 -10.24
N LEU A 385 9.36 -11.06 -11.22
CA LEU A 385 9.12 -12.49 -11.07
C LEU A 385 10.36 -13.29 -10.67
N VAL A 386 11.48 -13.09 -11.37
CA VAL A 386 12.71 -13.87 -11.13
C VAL A 386 13.25 -13.60 -9.73
N LYS A 387 13.36 -12.33 -9.31
CA LYS A 387 13.83 -11.99 -7.96
C LYS A 387 12.90 -12.50 -6.86
N PHE A 388 11.59 -12.46 -7.09
CA PHE A 388 10.58 -12.97 -6.15
C PHE A 388 10.68 -14.50 -6.03
N LYS A 389 10.70 -15.23 -7.15
CA LYS A 389 10.85 -16.69 -7.17
C LYS A 389 12.14 -17.14 -6.46
N ASN A 390 13.27 -16.52 -6.78
CA ASN A 390 14.55 -16.84 -6.16
C ASN A 390 14.56 -16.56 -4.65
N PHE A 391 13.88 -15.48 -4.21
CA PHE A 391 13.76 -15.16 -2.80
C PHE A 391 12.97 -16.23 -2.04
N ILE A 392 11.80 -16.63 -2.57
CA ILE A 392 10.97 -17.68 -1.96
C ILE A 392 11.73 -19.02 -1.91
N GLN A 393 12.37 -19.42 -3.01
CA GLN A 393 13.13 -20.68 -3.09
C GLN A 393 14.30 -20.75 -2.09
N LYS A 394 14.92 -19.63 -1.75
CA LYS A 394 16.00 -19.58 -0.74
C LYS A 394 15.50 -19.72 0.70
N ILE A 395 14.22 -19.54 0.93
CA ILE A 395 13.58 -19.66 2.24
C ILE A 395 13.05 -21.08 2.46
N LEU A 396 12.58 -21.71 1.40
CA LEU A 396 12.03 -23.08 1.37
C LEU A 396 13.08 -24.14 1.13
#